data_8f4552a86b770408a86aa3ce9b2648c1
#
_entry.id   8f4552a86b770408a86aa3ce9b2648c1
#
_cell.length_a   1.000
_cell.length_b   1.000
_cell.length_c   1.000
_cell.angle_alpha   90.00
_cell.angle_beta   90.00
_cell.angle_gamma   90.00
#
_symmetry.space_group_name_H-M   'P 1'
#
loop_
_entity.id
_entity.type
_entity.pdbx_description
1 polymer ?
#
loop_
_entity_poly.entity_id
_entity_poly.type
_entity_poly.pdbx_seq_one_letter_code
_entity_poly.pdbx_strand_id
1 'polypeptide(L)'
;VELSVITPVVPTRPERLVRIAAVAERTRSGRLWCGQSMTLEQHHLYAYLTGLGFRIEAGLGVSLMPFRHPLQGALEARSIAATTGRPVIAGFGPGATALQASMHGEPYARPLRAAREYLTVVRTLLDGRPCRQEGDYFSFTGELMPMPTPRIDVGLGVLRPGMARLAGEVADVAITWLAPAPYLHDVVRPALEEGAQRAGRPVPKLVAVVPMALDRPDRDPAVLARTPHLRFPHYQDMLRRAGVDVNGEDPDATAAALVDGDVFLVGDPSALDKKLDAHRAAGVDELVVNLAGVAMHEGPTAAAADLEEILAGVDR
;
A
#
# COMPACT_ATOMS: atom_id res chain seq x y z
N VAL A 1 6.80 7.92 -14.18
CA VAL A 1 6.22 7.16 -13.06
C VAL A 1 6.35 8.00 -11.80
N GLU A 2 5.26 8.11 -11.05
CA GLU A 2 5.26 8.89 -9.82
C GLU A 2 6.10 8.17 -8.74
N LEU A 3 6.96 8.91 -8.03
CA LEU A 3 7.76 8.37 -6.92
C LEU A 3 7.20 8.89 -5.60
N SER A 4 6.77 7.99 -4.75
CA SER A 4 6.16 8.26 -3.44
C SER A 4 6.91 7.56 -2.31
N VAL A 5 6.51 7.81 -1.08
CA VAL A 5 7.16 7.29 0.12
C VAL A 5 6.13 6.66 1.04
N ILE A 6 6.43 5.53 1.66
CA ILE A 6 5.62 5.02 2.77
C ILE A 6 6.32 5.27 4.11
N THR A 7 5.54 5.50 5.15
CA THR A 7 6.06 5.51 6.52
C THR A 7 6.75 4.17 6.78
N PRO A 8 8.06 4.14 7.02
CA PRO A 8 8.82 2.88 7.11
C PRO A 8 8.29 1.96 8.21
N VAL A 9 7.95 2.56 9.35
CA VAL A 9 7.29 1.89 10.49
C VAL A 9 6.23 2.85 11.00
N VAL A 10 5.02 2.35 11.24
CA VAL A 10 3.99 3.18 11.88
C VAL A 10 4.43 3.46 13.31
N PRO A 11 4.66 4.73 13.66
CA PRO A 11 5.28 5.08 14.92
C PRO A 11 4.32 4.89 16.11
N THR A 12 4.89 4.76 17.31
CA THR A 12 4.14 4.83 18.57
C THR A 12 3.88 6.28 19.01
N ARG A 13 4.50 7.26 18.35
CA ARG A 13 4.36 8.70 18.59
C ARG A 13 4.31 9.42 17.26
N PRO A 14 3.32 10.29 17.01
CA PRO A 14 3.15 10.94 15.70
C PRO A 14 4.33 11.84 15.32
N GLU A 15 5.06 12.41 16.31
CA GLU A 15 6.22 13.28 16.06
C GLU A 15 7.34 12.58 15.28
N ARG A 16 7.42 11.25 15.37
CA ARG A 16 8.43 10.47 14.63
C ARG A 16 8.22 10.48 13.12
N LEU A 17 7.02 10.84 12.66
CA LEU A 17 6.74 11.01 11.22
C LEU A 17 7.26 12.31 10.65
N VAL A 18 7.47 13.33 11.46
CA VAL A 18 7.81 14.69 10.98
C VAL A 18 9.04 14.69 10.08
N ARG A 19 10.04 13.88 10.40
CA ARG A 19 11.27 13.81 9.61
C ARG A 19 11.03 13.21 8.21
N ILE A 20 10.28 12.12 8.13
CA ILE A 20 9.93 11.49 6.85
C ILE A 20 9.02 12.41 6.03
N ALA A 21 8.02 13.03 6.67
CA ALA A 21 7.15 14.01 6.02
C ALA A 21 7.94 15.20 5.47
N ALA A 22 8.92 15.70 6.23
CA ALA A 22 9.78 16.79 5.77
C ALA A 22 10.66 16.40 4.57
N VAL A 23 11.18 15.16 4.53
CA VAL A 23 11.90 14.66 3.36
C VAL A 23 10.95 14.57 2.16
N ALA A 24 9.78 13.94 2.33
CA ALA A 24 8.79 13.81 1.27
C ALA A 24 8.38 15.18 0.68
N GLU A 25 8.12 16.17 1.52
CA GLU A 25 7.73 17.51 1.08
C GLU A 25 8.87 18.26 0.36
N ARG A 26 10.11 18.22 0.90
CA ARG A 26 11.28 18.87 0.28
C ARG A 26 11.64 18.28 -1.07
N THR A 27 11.59 16.96 -1.18
CA THR A 27 11.91 16.24 -2.43
C THR A 27 10.75 16.25 -3.41
N ARG A 28 9.59 16.80 -3.02
CA ARG A 28 8.37 16.77 -3.84
C ARG A 28 8.00 15.37 -4.31
N SER A 29 8.20 14.37 -3.43
CA SER A 29 7.65 13.04 -3.67
C SER A 29 6.13 13.14 -3.81
N GLY A 30 5.52 12.25 -4.60
CA GLY A 30 4.11 12.35 -4.95
C GLY A 30 3.21 12.37 -3.73
N ARG A 31 3.28 11.33 -2.89
CA ARG A 31 2.48 11.23 -1.66
C ARG A 31 3.22 10.54 -0.52
N LEU A 32 2.72 10.77 0.68
CA LEU A 32 3.10 9.98 1.84
C LEU A 32 2.06 8.88 2.05
N TRP A 33 2.51 7.64 2.00
CA TRP A 33 1.69 6.47 2.30
C TRP A 33 1.80 6.06 3.76
N CYS A 34 0.73 5.52 4.31
CA CYS A 34 0.72 4.95 5.65
C CYS A 34 -0.02 3.61 5.66
N GLY A 35 0.61 2.57 6.20
CA GLY A 35 0.00 1.27 6.43
C GLY A 35 -0.86 1.24 7.71
N GLN A 36 -1.84 0.36 7.77
CA GLN A 36 -2.57 0.08 9.03
C GLN A 36 -1.63 -0.56 10.05
N SER A 37 -1.70 -0.13 11.28
CA SER A 37 -1.00 -0.74 12.40
C SER A 37 -1.91 -0.90 13.62
N MET A 38 -1.36 -1.53 14.66
CA MET A 38 -2.03 -1.67 15.97
C MET A 38 -1.55 -0.60 16.97
N THR A 39 -0.85 0.45 16.49
CA THR A 39 -0.31 1.53 17.35
C THR A 39 -1.11 2.81 17.22
N LEU A 40 -1.13 3.41 16.03
CA LEU A 40 -1.84 4.66 15.75
C LEU A 40 -2.66 4.52 14.47
N GLU A 41 -3.83 5.15 14.46
CA GLU A 41 -4.69 5.20 13.27
C GLU A 41 -4.14 6.16 12.22
N GLN A 42 -4.21 5.74 10.96
CA GLN A 42 -3.66 6.47 9.81
C GLN A 42 -4.19 7.91 9.70
N HIS A 43 -5.48 8.10 9.85
CA HIS A 43 -6.12 9.41 9.70
C HIS A 43 -5.69 10.42 10.80
N HIS A 44 -5.39 9.95 12.02
CA HIS A 44 -4.83 10.81 13.06
C HIS A 44 -3.41 11.29 12.72
N LEU A 45 -2.60 10.44 12.06
CA LEU A 45 -1.26 10.80 11.63
C LEU A 45 -1.28 11.92 10.57
N TYR A 46 -2.19 11.84 9.58
CA TYR A 46 -2.36 12.91 8.59
C TYR A 46 -2.90 14.20 9.21
N ALA A 47 -3.86 14.11 10.14
CA ALA A 47 -4.37 15.28 10.85
C ALA A 47 -3.25 15.97 11.67
N TYR A 48 -2.40 15.19 12.34
CA TYR A 48 -1.25 15.71 13.08
C TYR A 48 -0.26 16.44 12.17
N LEU A 49 0.16 15.82 11.06
CA LEU A 49 1.08 16.43 10.10
C LEU A 49 0.49 17.71 9.50
N THR A 50 -0.78 17.71 9.16
CA THR A 50 -1.47 18.89 8.63
C THR A 50 -1.53 20.02 9.67
N GLY A 51 -1.75 19.69 10.94
CA GLY A 51 -1.70 20.64 12.06
C GLY A 51 -0.32 21.29 12.23
N LEU A 52 0.76 20.61 11.86
CA LEU A 52 2.12 21.15 11.80
C LEU A 52 2.43 21.94 10.52
N GLY A 53 1.49 22.03 9.57
CA GLY A 53 1.66 22.82 8.34
C GLY A 53 2.01 22.01 7.09
N PHE A 54 2.25 20.70 7.18
CA PHE A 54 2.53 19.86 6.01
C PHE A 54 1.34 19.80 5.06
N ARG A 55 1.62 19.81 3.74
CA ARG A 55 0.62 19.77 2.66
C ARG A 55 0.95 18.68 1.65
N ILE A 56 0.98 17.43 2.13
CA ILE A 56 1.36 16.23 1.36
C ILE A 56 0.09 15.45 0.98
N GLU A 57 0.07 14.89 -0.23
CA GLU A 57 -0.97 13.94 -0.64
C GLU A 57 -0.92 12.68 0.24
N ALA A 58 -2.07 12.11 0.54
CA ALA A 58 -2.17 10.95 1.42
C ALA A 58 -2.44 9.65 0.65
N GLY A 59 -1.77 8.58 1.07
CA GLY A 59 -2.03 7.22 0.60
C GLY A 59 -2.27 6.25 1.76
N LEU A 60 -3.38 5.53 1.75
CA LEU A 60 -3.65 4.45 2.70
C LEU A 60 -3.26 3.11 2.07
N GLY A 61 -2.18 2.51 2.53
CA GLY A 61 -1.63 1.31 1.92
C GLY A 61 -1.45 0.14 2.89
N VAL A 62 -2.52 -0.50 3.35
CA VAL A 62 -3.96 -0.28 3.16
C VAL A 62 -4.66 -0.14 4.52
N SER A 63 -5.88 0.37 4.54
CA SER A 63 -6.77 0.26 5.69
C SER A 63 -7.43 -1.12 5.71
N LEU A 64 -7.47 -1.77 6.87
CA LEU A 64 -7.98 -3.14 6.98
C LEU A 64 -9.51 -3.14 7.19
N MET A 65 -10.23 -3.78 6.27
CA MET A 65 -11.70 -3.87 6.27
C MET A 65 -12.29 -4.42 7.59
N PRO A 66 -11.68 -5.43 8.27
CA PRO A 66 -12.24 -5.94 9.52
C PRO A 66 -12.33 -4.91 10.65
N PHE A 67 -11.55 -3.83 10.62
CA PHE A 67 -11.54 -2.84 11.68
C PHE A 67 -12.68 -1.83 11.61
N ARG A 68 -13.34 -1.69 10.46
CA ARG A 68 -14.32 -0.62 10.26
C ARG A 68 -15.39 -0.96 9.23
N HIS A 69 -16.60 -0.48 9.50
CA HIS A 69 -17.67 -0.53 8.51
C HIS A 69 -17.30 0.33 7.28
N PRO A 70 -17.73 -0.02 6.05
CA PRO A 70 -17.42 0.77 4.84
C PRO A 70 -17.88 2.23 4.90
N LEU A 71 -18.97 2.54 5.59
CA LEU A 71 -19.36 3.94 5.89
C LEU A 71 -18.25 4.69 6.62
N GLN A 72 -17.67 4.08 7.66
CA GLN A 72 -16.58 4.69 8.41
C GLN A 72 -15.33 4.83 7.54
N GLY A 73 -14.99 3.82 6.72
CA GLY A 73 -13.89 3.90 5.77
C GLY A 73 -14.03 5.06 4.77
N ALA A 74 -15.23 5.27 4.23
CA ALA A 74 -15.52 6.40 3.35
C ALA A 74 -15.42 7.75 4.09
N LEU A 75 -15.94 7.83 5.32
CA LEU A 75 -15.90 9.04 6.13
C LEU A 75 -14.46 9.41 6.54
N GLU A 76 -13.61 8.44 6.89
CA GLU A 76 -12.19 8.64 7.20
C GLU A 76 -11.43 9.14 5.99
N ALA A 77 -11.59 8.51 4.82
CA ALA A 77 -10.95 8.94 3.58
C ALA A 77 -11.33 10.39 3.22
N ARG A 78 -12.62 10.73 3.34
CA ARG A 78 -13.12 12.08 3.12
C ARG A 78 -12.55 13.07 4.15
N SER A 79 -12.44 12.67 5.40
CA SER A 79 -11.89 13.51 6.46
C SER A 79 -10.41 13.82 6.22
N ILE A 80 -9.62 12.84 5.76
CA ILE A 80 -8.23 13.06 5.38
C ILE A 80 -8.16 14.08 4.23
N ALA A 81 -8.93 13.89 3.16
CA ALA A 81 -8.93 14.78 2.01
C ALA A 81 -9.32 16.22 2.42
N ALA A 82 -10.36 16.38 3.24
CA ALA A 82 -10.80 17.67 3.73
C ALA A 82 -9.76 18.34 4.65
N THR A 83 -9.13 17.56 5.54
CA THR A 83 -8.13 18.08 6.49
C THR A 83 -6.84 18.48 5.80
N THR A 84 -6.33 17.63 4.90
CA THR A 84 -5.07 17.89 4.17
C THR A 84 -5.24 18.93 3.07
N GLY A 85 -6.45 19.10 2.53
CA GLY A 85 -6.73 19.88 1.33
C GLY A 85 -6.07 19.29 0.08
N ARG A 86 -5.74 18.01 0.06
CA ARG A 86 -5.00 17.32 -1.00
C ARG A 86 -5.71 16.04 -1.44
N PRO A 87 -5.43 15.54 -2.66
CA PRO A 87 -5.92 14.25 -3.11
C PRO A 87 -5.52 13.09 -2.17
N VAL A 88 -6.37 12.07 -2.12
CA VAL A 88 -6.16 10.87 -1.30
C VAL A 88 -6.33 9.62 -2.15
N ILE A 89 -5.46 8.64 -1.98
CA ILE A 89 -5.75 7.26 -2.37
C ILE A 89 -6.16 6.50 -1.11
N ALA A 90 -7.43 6.14 -1.03
CA ALA A 90 -7.97 5.35 0.07
C ALA A 90 -7.91 3.85 -0.26
N GLY A 91 -6.80 3.22 0.04
CA GLY A 91 -6.60 1.79 -0.17
C GLY A 91 -7.20 0.94 0.95
N PHE A 92 -7.91 -0.12 0.58
CA PHE A 92 -8.52 -1.08 1.50
C PHE A 92 -8.04 -2.49 1.23
N GLY A 93 -8.06 -3.34 2.25
CA GLY A 93 -7.69 -4.73 2.12
C GLY A 93 -8.41 -5.64 3.13
N PRO A 94 -8.66 -6.91 2.80
CA PRO A 94 -9.40 -7.81 3.69
C PRO A 94 -8.62 -8.18 4.95
N GLY A 95 -7.32 -7.91 5.00
CA GLY A 95 -6.44 -8.33 6.09
C GLY A 95 -6.17 -9.84 6.10
N ALA A 96 -5.33 -10.28 7.04
CA ALA A 96 -5.02 -11.69 7.22
C ALA A 96 -6.22 -12.46 7.81
N THR A 97 -6.36 -13.73 7.46
CA THR A 97 -7.46 -14.60 7.93
C THR A 97 -7.53 -14.69 9.46
N ALA A 98 -6.37 -14.73 10.13
CA ALA A 98 -6.32 -14.72 11.59
C ALA A 98 -6.90 -13.43 12.21
N LEU A 99 -6.64 -12.28 11.58
CA LEU A 99 -7.23 -11.01 12.01
C LEU A 99 -8.75 -11.01 11.78
N GLN A 100 -9.19 -11.46 10.61
CA GLN A 100 -10.62 -11.57 10.30
C GLN A 100 -11.34 -12.42 11.34
N ALA A 101 -10.78 -13.60 11.66
CA ALA A 101 -11.32 -14.49 12.68
C ALA A 101 -11.35 -13.85 14.08
N SER A 102 -10.32 -13.08 14.46
CA SER A 102 -10.30 -12.40 15.75
C SER A 102 -11.34 -11.29 15.87
N MET A 103 -11.72 -10.65 14.76
CA MET A 103 -12.67 -9.53 14.71
C MET A 103 -14.13 -9.99 14.53
N HIS A 104 -14.35 -11.06 13.76
CA HIS A 104 -15.67 -11.50 13.33
C HIS A 104 -16.04 -12.91 13.80
N GLY A 105 -15.14 -13.61 14.53
CA GLY A 105 -15.31 -15.01 14.93
C GLY A 105 -14.84 -16.01 13.86
N GLU A 106 -14.92 -15.66 12.59
CA GLU A 106 -14.48 -16.47 11.45
C GLU A 106 -13.92 -15.60 10.30
N PRO A 107 -13.04 -16.14 9.45
CA PRO A 107 -12.57 -15.40 8.29
C PRO A 107 -13.66 -15.33 7.21
N TYR A 108 -13.54 -14.34 6.31
CA TYR A 108 -14.43 -14.25 5.15
C TYR A 108 -14.37 -15.52 4.32
N ALA A 109 -15.46 -16.28 4.25
CA ALA A 109 -15.55 -17.48 3.42
C ALA A 109 -15.35 -17.15 1.92
N ARG A 110 -15.79 -15.95 1.49
CA ARG A 110 -15.68 -15.42 0.12
C ARG A 110 -15.02 -14.03 0.12
N PRO A 111 -13.66 -13.95 0.30
CA PRO A 111 -12.96 -12.67 0.48
C PRO A 111 -13.08 -11.71 -0.71
N LEU A 112 -13.19 -12.21 -1.94
CA LEU A 112 -13.44 -11.37 -3.12
C LEU A 112 -14.83 -10.72 -3.06
N ARG A 113 -15.83 -11.42 -2.58
CA ARG A 113 -17.18 -10.88 -2.41
C ARG A 113 -17.22 -9.84 -1.30
N ALA A 114 -16.60 -10.12 -0.15
CA ALA A 114 -16.49 -9.17 0.94
C ALA A 114 -15.82 -7.86 0.49
N ALA A 115 -14.70 -7.96 -0.23
CA ALA A 115 -14.00 -6.81 -0.77
C ALA A 115 -14.85 -6.02 -1.79
N ARG A 116 -15.58 -6.72 -2.69
CA ARG A 116 -16.50 -6.09 -3.62
C ARG A 116 -17.59 -5.30 -2.90
N GLU A 117 -18.26 -5.93 -1.94
CA GLU A 117 -19.34 -5.30 -1.17
C GLU A 117 -18.83 -4.07 -0.42
N TYR A 118 -17.66 -4.19 0.23
CA TYR A 118 -17.03 -3.09 0.95
C TYR A 118 -16.73 -1.89 0.03
N LEU A 119 -16.02 -2.14 -1.08
CA LEU A 119 -15.63 -1.08 -2.01
C LEU A 119 -16.82 -0.45 -2.73
N THR A 120 -17.86 -1.23 -3.01
CA THR A 120 -19.08 -0.70 -3.63
C THR A 120 -19.75 0.35 -2.73
N VAL A 121 -19.88 0.08 -1.42
CA VAL A 121 -20.41 1.06 -0.46
C VAL A 121 -19.50 2.29 -0.38
N VAL A 122 -18.18 2.08 -0.19
CA VAL A 122 -17.20 3.17 -0.09
C VAL A 122 -17.27 4.08 -1.32
N ARG A 123 -17.20 3.50 -2.53
CA ARG A 123 -17.25 4.24 -3.79
C ARG A 123 -18.55 5.04 -3.92
N THR A 124 -19.71 4.38 -3.71
CA THR A 124 -21.00 5.03 -3.84
C THR A 124 -21.12 6.25 -2.93
N LEU A 125 -20.64 6.13 -1.70
CA LEU A 125 -20.66 7.21 -0.72
C LEU A 125 -19.70 8.36 -1.08
N LEU A 126 -18.48 8.02 -1.54
CA LEU A 126 -17.48 9.03 -1.94
C LEU A 126 -17.87 9.75 -3.24
N ASP A 127 -18.64 9.10 -4.13
CA ASP A 127 -19.24 9.73 -5.30
C ASP A 127 -20.41 10.68 -4.95
N GLY A 128 -20.77 10.81 -3.66
CA GLY A 128 -21.88 11.64 -3.20
C GLY A 128 -23.27 11.09 -3.58
N ARG A 129 -23.37 9.80 -3.84
CA ARG A 129 -24.61 9.12 -4.21
C ARG A 129 -25.24 8.40 -3.01
N PRO A 130 -26.58 8.37 -2.90
CA PRO A 130 -27.25 7.49 -1.95
C PRO A 130 -26.87 6.02 -2.21
N CYS A 131 -26.55 5.31 -1.16
CA CYS A 131 -26.22 3.89 -1.19
C CYS A 131 -27.39 3.07 -0.64
N ARG A 132 -27.78 2.03 -1.37
CA ARG A 132 -28.68 0.99 -0.89
C ARG A 132 -28.08 -0.36 -1.30
N GLN A 133 -27.42 -1.00 -0.38
CA GLN A 133 -26.79 -2.30 -0.59
C GLN A 133 -27.22 -3.29 0.49
N GLU A 134 -27.64 -4.47 0.05
CA GLU A 134 -27.84 -5.65 0.88
C GLU A 134 -26.78 -6.68 0.45
N GLY A 135 -25.81 -6.94 1.32
CA GLY A 135 -24.70 -7.86 1.05
C GLY A 135 -24.62 -8.98 2.06
N ASP A 136 -23.82 -10.01 1.76
CA ASP A 136 -23.58 -11.12 2.70
C ASP A 136 -22.67 -10.68 3.85
N TYR A 137 -21.79 -9.70 3.59
CA TYR A 137 -20.79 -9.20 4.55
C TYR A 137 -21.04 -7.76 4.95
N PHE A 138 -21.44 -6.93 3.98
CA PHE A 138 -21.62 -5.49 4.21
C PHE A 138 -22.93 -5.00 3.61
N SER A 139 -23.87 -4.64 4.47
CA SER A 139 -25.12 -3.98 4.10
C SER A 139 -25.12 -2.55 4.58
N PHE A 140 -25.64 -1.64 3.76
CA PHE A 140 -25.76 -0.23 4.12
C PHE A 140 -26.86 0.46 3.33
N THR A 141 -27.68 1.28 4.02
CA THR A 141 -28.63 2.19 3.40
C THR A 141 -28.43 3.58 4.00
N GLY A 142 -28.11 4.56 3.16
CA GLY A 142 -27.88 5.95 3.57
C GLY A 142 -26.96 6.68 2.59
N GLU A 143 -26.55 7.88 2.99
CA GLU A 143 -25.66 8.75 2.21
C GLU A 143 -24.74 9.54 3.11
N LEU A 144 -23.65 10.09 2.55
CA LEU A 144 -22.84 11.09 3.22
C LEU A 144 -23.40 12.50 2.94
N MET A 145 -23.40 13.35 3.95
CA MET A 145 -23.76 14.76 3.75
C MET A 145 -22.87 15.39 2.67
N PRO A 146 -23.45 16.12 1.70
CA PRO A 146 -22.69 16.78 0.65
C PRO A 146 -21.63 17.73 1.22
N MET A 147 -20.39 17.57 0.78
CA MET A 147 -19.27 18.42 1.18
C MET A 147 -18.23 18.44 0.07
N PRO A 148 -17.79 19.61 -0.42
CA PRO A 148 -16.68 19.69 -1.36
C PRO A 148 -15.40 19.10 -0.73
N THR A 149 -14.75 18.20 -1.46
CA THR A 149 -13.50 17.59 -1.04
C THR A 149 -12.55 17.45 -2.23
N PRO A 150 -11.23 17.47 -1.99
CA PRO A 150 -10.29 17.02 -3.01
C PRO A 150 -10.61 15.60 -3.49
N ARG A 151 -10.03 15.24 -4.65
CA ARG A 151 -10.21 13.93 -5.26
C ARG A 151 -9.84 12.80 -4.30
N ILE A 152 -10.68 11.76 -4.25
CA ILE A 152 -10.42 10.54 -3.48
C ILE A 152 -10.54 9.35 -4.43
N ASP A 153 -9.40 8.69 -4.69
CA ASP A 153 -9.37 7.45 -5.44
C ASP A 153 -9.52 6.27 -4.47
N VAL A 154 -10.34 5.29 -4.83
CA VAL A 154 -10.55 4.08 -4.02
C VAL A 154 -9.60 2.99 -4.50
N GLY A 155 -8.73 2.52 -3.59
CA GLY A 155 -7.75 1.49 -3.85
C GLY A 155 -8.10 0.14 -3.24
N LEU A 156 -7.56 -0.93 -3.84
CA LEU A 156 -7.62 -2.29 -3.31
C LEU A 156 -6.23 -2.88 -3.21
N GLY A 157 -5.89 -3.46 -2.05
CA GLY A 157 -4.67 -4.25 -1.88
C GLY A 157 -4.75 -5.55 -2.65
N VAL A 158 -3.79 -5.79 -3.55
CA VAL A 158 -3.77 -6.95 -4.43
C VAL A 158 -2.44 -7.70 -4.33
N LEU A 159 -2.52 -9.02 -4.20
CA LEU A 159 -1.35 -9.91 -4.20
C LEU A 159 -1.53 -11.06 -5.20
N ARG A 160 -2.75 -11.51 -5.44
CA ARG A 160 -3.07 -12.67 -6.29
C ARG A 160 -4.02 -12.28 -7.41
N PRO A 161 -4.02 -13.01 -8.55
CA PRO A 161 -4.76 -12.61 -9.76
C PRO A 161 -6.27 -12.42 -9.54
N GLY A 162 -6.89 -13.20 -8.64
CA GLY A 162 -8.31 -13.04 -8.33
C GLY A 162 -8.64 -11.68 -7.73
N MET A 163 -7.80 -11.18 -6.79
CA MET A 163 -7.98 -9.86 -6.19
C MET A 163 -7.60 -8.74 -7.16
N ALA A 164 -6.59 -8.96 -8.01
CA ALA A 164 -6.22 -8.03 -9.07
C ALA A 164 -7.35 -7.87 -10.09
N ARG A 165 -7.97 -8.97 -10.53
CA ARG A 165 -9.15 -8.92 -11.40
C ARG A 165 -10.31 -8.17 -10.76
N LEU A 166 -10.57 -8.42 -9.48
CA LEU A 166 -11.59 -7.66 -8.74
C LEU A 166 -11.26 -6.17 -8.68
N ALA A 167 -9.99 -5.81 -8.44
CA ALA A 167 -9.56 -4.40 -8.46
C ALA A 167 -9.87 -3.75 -9.82
N GLY A 168 -9.60 -4.46 -10.93
CA GLY A 168 -9.99 -4.02 -12.28
C GLY A 168 -11.48 -3.71 -12.40
N GLU A 169 -12.32 -4.49 -11.74
CA GLU A 169 -13.78 -4.32 -11.81
C GLU A 169 -14.32 -3.17 -10.93
N VAL A 170 -13.71 -2.88 -9.77
CA VAL A 170 -14.34 -2.00 -8.76
C VAL A 170 -13.45 -0.89 -8.19
N ALA A 171 -12.13 -0.91 -8.41
CA ALA A 171 -11.20 0.05 -7.83
C ALA A 171 -10.64 1.04 -8.86
N ASP A 172 -10.09 2.16 -8.41
CA ASP A 172 -9.34 3.10 -9.23
C ASP A 172 -7.84 2.82 -9.17
N VAL A 173 -7.41 2.16 -8.08
CA VAL A 173 -6.00 1.89 -7.79
C VAL A 173 -5.85 0.46 -7.28
N ALA A 174 -4.88 -0.27 -7.82
CA ALA A 174 -4.41 -1.55 -7.31
C ALA A 174 -3.11 -1.34 -6.56
N ILE A 175 -3.02 -1.79 -5.31
CA ILE A 175 -1.87 -1.55 -4.43
C ILE A 175 -1.20 -2.89 -4.13
N THR A 176 0.07 -3.02 -4.47
CA THR A 176 0.86 -4.24 -4.25
C THR A 176 1.93 -4.05 -3.18
N TRP A 177 2.32 -5.15 -2.55
CA TRP A 177 3.33 -5.19 -1.51
C TRP A 177 4.22 -6.41 -1.70
N LEU A 178 5.55 -6.25 -1.66
CA LEU A 178 6.52 -7.35 -1.85
C LEU A 178 6.38 -8.10 -3.19
N ALA A 179 5.80 -7.50 -4.22
CA ALA A 179 5.59 -8.12 -5.51
C ALA A 179 6.72 -7.70 -6.47
N PRO A 180 7.56 -8.64 -6.94
CA PRO A 180 8.64 -8.31 -7.89
C PRO A 180 8.10 -7.94 -9.27
N ALA A 181 8.86 -7.15 -10.01
CA ALA A 181 8.46 -6.61 -11.31
C ALA A 181 7.97 -7.65 -12.32
N PRO A 182 8.60 -8.83 -12.49
CA PRO A 182 8.08 -9.86 -13.41
C PRO A 182 6.69 -10.34 -13.02
N TYR A 183 6.41 -10.53 -11.75
CA TYR A 183 5.08 -10.94 -11.28
C TYR A 183 4.02 -9.86 -11.52
N LEU A 184 4.38 -8.59 -11.36
CA LEU A 184 3.49 -7.47 -11.70
C LEU A 184 3.15 -7.47 -13.19
N HIS A 185 4.14 -7.67 -14.06
CA HIS A 185 3.97 -7.72 -15.51
C HIS A 185 3.13 -8.92 -15.96
N ASP A 186 3.51 -10.13 -15.52
CA ASP A 186 2.98 -11.37 -16.09
C ASP A 186 1.65 -11.83 -15.47
N VAL A 187 1.38 -11.39 -14.23
CA VAL A 187 0.23 -11.90 -13.45
C VAL A 187 -0.73 -10.78 -13.02
N VAL A 188 -0.21 -9.72 -12.40
CA VAL A 188 -1.07 -8.68 -11.81
C VAL A 188 -1.67 -7.81 -12.90
N ARG A 189 -0.86 -7.27 -13.80
CA ARG A 189 -1.31 -6.35 -14.87
C ARG A 189 -2.35 -6.99 -15.79
N PRO A 190 -2.15 -8.21 -16.34
CA PRO A 190 -3.16 -8.85 -17.17
C PRO A 190 -4.48 -9.10 -16.43
N ALA A 191 -4.41 -9.47 -15.15
CA ALA A 191 -5.61 -9.67 -14.34
C ALA A 191 -6.39 -8.38 -14.08
N LEU A 192 -5.70 -7.25 -13.87
CA LEU A 192 -6.32 -5.93 -13.76
C LEU A 192 -7.04 -5.55 -15.05
N GLU A 193 -6.37 -5.73 -16.19
CA GLU A 193 -6.91 -5.43 -17.52
C GLU A 193 -8.14 -6.28 -17.84
N GLU A 194 -8.08 -7.57 -17.54
CA GLU A 194 -9.23 -8.49 -17.68
C GLU A 194 -10.44 -8.00 -16.86
N GLY A 195 -10.21 -7.63 -15.59
CA GLY A 195 -11.26 -7.12 -14.71
C GLY A 195 -11.85 -5.81 -15.19
N ALA A 196 -11.02 -4.87 -15.62
CA ALA A 196 -11.43 -3.58 -16.16
C ALA A 196 -12.25 -3.73 -17.44
N GLN A 197 -11.79 -4.60 -18.35
CA GLN A 197 -12.52 -4.91 -19.58
C GLN A 197 -13.91 -5.51 -19.32
N ARG A 198 -14.02 -6.46 -18.38
CA ARG A 198 -15.29 -7.07 -17.98
C ARG A 198 -16.28 -6.04 -17.42
N ALA A 199 -15.78 -5.04 -16.71
CA ALA A 199 -16.59 -4.01 -16.10
C ALA A 199 -16.82 -2.77 -17.00
N GLY A 200 -16.22 -2.73 -18.19
CA GLY A 200 -16.28 -1.57 -19.08
C GLY A 200 -15.66 -0.31 -18.47
N ARG A 201 -14.57 -0.46 -17.69
CA ARG A 201 -13.91 0.64 -16.97
C ARG A 201 -12.47 0.85 -17.47
N PRO A 202 -11.89 2.05 -17.25
CA PRO A 202 -10.46 2.23 -17.38
C PRO A 202 -9.69 1.27 -16.47
N VAL A 203 -8.53 0.82 -16.92
CA VAL A 203 -7.63 0.00 -16.11
C VAL A 203 -7.16 0.82 -14.89
N PRO A 204 -7.26 0.28 -13.66
CA PRO A 204 -6.80 0.96 -12.47
C PRO A 204 -5.31 1.28 -12.52
N LYS A 205 -4.90 2.36 -11.87
CA LYS A 205 -3.48 2.62 -11.61
C LYS A 205 -2.87 1.48 -10.79
N LEU A 206 -1.66 1.09 -11.15
CA LEU A 206 -0.88 0.10 -10.42
C LEU A 206 0.15 0.81 -9.54
N VAL A 207 0.01 0.63 -8.23
CA VAL A 207 0.94 1.14 -7.21
C VAL A 207 1.75 -0.01 -6.66
N ALA A 208 3.07 0.10 -6.68
CA ALA A 208 3.97 -0.90 -6.11
C ALA A 208 4.73 -0.34 -4.91
N VAL A 209 4.51 -0.93 -3.73
CA VAL A 209 5.32 -0.65 -2.54
C VAL A 209 6.55 -1.54 -2.58
N VAL A 210 7.72 -0.93 -2.81
CA VAL A 210 8.98 -1.61 -3.07
C VAL A 210 9.93 -1.42 -1.89
N PRO A 211 10.21 -2.49 -1.12
CA PRO A 211 11.21 -2.41 -0.06
C PRO A 211 12.62 -2.31 -0.65
N MET A 212 13.41 -1.43 -0.07
CA MET A 212 14.78 -1.21 -0.53
C MET A 212 15.70 -0.66 0.55
N ALA A 213 17.00 -0.70 0.28
CA ALA A 213 18.04 -0.07 1.07
C ALA A 213 19.20 0.39 0.18
N LEU A 214 19.90 1.42 0.61
CA LEU A 214 21.21 1.74 0.04
C LEU A 214 22.24 0.68 0.43
N ASP A 215 23.07 0.30 -0.51
CA ASP A 215 24.25 -0.54 -0.25
C ASP A 215 25.26 0.26 0.59
N ARG A 216 25.63 -0.28 1.74
CA ARG A 216 26.59 0.30 2.68
C ARG A 216 27.52 -0.79 3.16
N PRO A 217 28.84 -0.51 3.38
CA PRO A 217 29.83 -1.53 3.74
C PRO A 217 29.48 -2.38 4.98
N ASP A 218 28.78 -1.78 5.94
CA ASP A 218 28.44 -2.43 7.23
C ASP A 218 27.03 -3.01 7.26
N ARG A 219 26.32 -3.06 6.11
CA ARG A 219 24.96 -3.58 6.00
C ARG A 219 24.93 -5.00 5.46
N ASP A 220 24.14 -5.84 6.11
CA ASP A 220 23.73 -7.11 5.55
C ASP A 220 22.32 -6.96 4.93
N PRO A 221 22.20 -7.00 3.58
CA PRO A 221 20.93 -6.89 2.91
C PRO A 221 19.89 -7.93 3.35
N ALA A 222 20.31 -9.15 3.66
CA ALA A 222 19.40 -10.20 4.11
C ALA A 222 18.81 -9.88 5.48
N VAL A 223 19.55 -9.24 6.38
CA VAL A 223 19.03 -8.76 7.66
C VAL A 223 17.96 -7.69 7.44
N LEU A 224 18.19 -6.73 6.54
CA LEU A 224 17.25 -5.67 6.24
C LEU A 224 16.01 -6.16 5.49
N ALA A 225 16.13 -7.24 4.71
CA ALA A 225 15.02 -7.84 3.97
C ALA A 225 14.06 -8.65 4.86
N ARG A 226 14.42 -8.94 6.10
CA ARG A 226 13.52 -9.64 7.04
C ARG A 226 12.23 -8.85 7.24
N THR A 227 11.11 -9.50 7.01
CA THR A 227 9.79 -8.86 7.13
C THR A 227 8.78 -9.76 7.83
N PRO A 228 7.96 -9.23 8.76
CA PRO A 228 6.91 -9.99 9.43
C PRO A 228 5.80 -10.47 8.47
N HIS A 229 5.71 -9.91 7.26
CA HIS A 229 4.72 -10.30 6.26
C HIS A 229 4.87 -11.75 5.82
N LEU A 230 6.09 -12.31 5.88
CA LEU A 230 6.35 -13.71 5.53
C LEU A 230 5.71 -14.73 6.49
N ARG A 231 5.19 -14.31 7.63
CA ARG A 231 4.37 -15.15 8.51
C ARG A 231 2.97 -15.44 7.94
N PHE A 232 2.54 -14.68 6.94
CA PHE A 232 1.21 -14.82 6.35
C PHE A 232 1.24 -15.67 5.09
N PRO A 233 0.46 -16.78 5.01
CA PRO A 233 0.48 -17.71 3.89
C PRO A 233 0.21 -17.07 2.53
N HIS A 234 -0.56 -16.00 2.46
CA HIS A 234 -0.89 -15.34 1.20
C HIS A 234 0.30 -14.58 0.59
N TYR A 235 1.25 -14.07 1.40
CA TYR A 235 2.50 -13.52 0.88
C TYR A 235 3.45 -14.61 0.39
N GLN A 236 3.57 -15.71 1.15
CA GLN A 236 4.38 -16.85 0.71
C GLN A 236 3.87 -17.45 -0.60
N ASP A 237 2.54 -17.63 -0.74
CA ASP A 237 1.92 -18.12 -1.97
C ASP A 237 2.20 -17.18 -3.16
N MET A 238 2.08 -15.89 -2.97
CA MET A 238 2.39 -14.89 -4.01
C MET A 238 3.87 -14.97 -4.43
N LEU A 239 4.79 -14.99 -3.47
CA LEU A 239 6.24 -15.05 -3.75
C LEU A 239 6.63 -16.35 -4.47
N ARG A 240 6.07 -17.51 -4.06
CA ARG A 240 6.31 -18.78 -4.79
C ARG A 240 5.78 -18.71 -6.23
N ARG A 241 4.62 -18.08 -6.46
CA ARG A 241 4.10 -17.84 -7.82
C ARG A 241 4.99 -16.89 -8.63
N ALA A 242 5.70 -15.99 -7.94
CA ALA A 242 6.69 -15.11 -8.54
C ALA A 242 8.04 -15.80 -8.80
N GLY A 243 8.19 -17.08 -8.46
CA GLY A 243 9.44 -17.82 -8.61
C GLY A 243 10.47 -17.56 -7.52
N VAL A 244 10.07 -16.89 -6.42
CA VAL A 244 10.96 -16.64 -5.28
C VAL A 244 10.87 -17.80 -4.30
N ASP A 245 12.00 -18.43 -3.99
CA ASP A 245 12.05 -19.56 -3.06
C ASP A 245 11.92 -19.08 -1.61
N VAL A 246 10.69 -19.02 -1.15
CA VAL A 246 10.39 -18.70 0.25
C VAL A 246 10.11 -19.98 1.03
N ASN A 247 11.14 -20.45 1.73
CA ASN A 247 11.01 -21.51 2.71
C ASN A 247 10.70 -20.90 4.08
N GLY A 248 9.46 -21.09 4.57
CA GLY A 248 9.03 -20.50 5.84
C GLY A 248 9.73 -21.10 7.09
N GLU A 249 10.57 -22.11 6.94
CA GLU A 249 11.30 -22.75 8.03
C GLU A 249 12.64 -22.06 8.35
N ASP A 250 13.25 -21.40 7.35
CA ASP A 250 14.49 -20.63 7.52
C ASP A 250 14.27 -19.15 7.16
N PRO A 251 14.15 -18.27 8.16
CA PRO A 251 13.96 -16.82 7.93
C PRO A 251 15.14 -16.16 7.22
N ASP A 252 16.36 -16.67 7.38
CA ASP A 252 17.56 -16.05 6.81
C ASP A 252 17.70 -16.45 5.34
N ALA A 253 17.51 -17.72 5.01
CA ALA A 253 17.45 -18.17 3.63
C ALA A 253 16.31 -17.49 2.87
N THR A 254 15.15 -17.32 3.51
CA THR A 254 14.03 -16.60 2.93
C THR A 254 14.34 -15.12 2.69
N ALA A 255 15.01 -14.45 3.63
CA ALA A 255 15.40 -13.05 3.46
C ALA A 255 16.45 -12.87 2.32
N ALA A 256 17.42 -13.79 2.20
CA ALA A 256 18.36 -13.81 1.08
C ALA A 256 17.61 -13.99 -0.26
N ALA A 257 16.63 -14.90 -0.33
CA ALA A 257 15.84 -15.11 -1.53
C ALA A 257 15.01 -13.87 -1.95
N LEU A 258 14.60 -13.01 -1.00
CA LEU A 258 13.96 -11.73 -1.33
C LEU A 258 14.93 -10.76 -2.01
N VAL A 259 16.19 -10.76 -1.59
CA VAL A 259 17.24 -9.93 -2.21
C VAL A 259 17.59 -10.47 -3.60
N ASP A 260 17.85 -11.77 -3.72
CA ASP A 260 18.20 -12.42 -4.98
C ASP A 260 17.08 -12.33 -6.03
N GLY A 261 15.83 -12.36 -5.59
CA GLY A 261 14.63 -12.24 -6.44
C GLY A 261 14.18 -10.79 -6.72
N ASP A 262 14.98 -9.79 -6.40
CA ASP A 262 14.62 -8.36 -6.53
C ASP A 262 13.25 -8.00 -5.92
N VAL A 263 12.85 -8.69 -4.85
CA VAL A 263 11.71 -8.31 -4.01
C VAL A 263 12.12 -7.23 -3.03
N PHE A 264 13.35 -7.33 -2.49
CA PHE A 264 14.02 -6.30 -1.70
C PHE A 264 15.21 -5.76 -2.50
N LEU A 265 15.14 -4.50 -2.89
CA LEU A 265 16.13 -3.88 -3.75
C LEU A 265 17.31 -3.33 -2.93
N VAL A 266 18.54 -3.60 -3.38
CA VAL A 266 19.76 -3.07 -2.78
C VAL A 266 20.64 -2.49 -3.86
N GLY A 267 21.27 -1.35 -3.59
CA GLY A 267 22.23 -0.70 -4.47
C GLY A 267 22.52 0.73 -4.06
N ASP A 268 23.43 1.39 -4.77
CA ASP A 268 23.50 2.84 -4.77
C ASP A 268 22.28 3.45 -5.51
N PRO A 269 22.05 4.76 -5.46
CA PRO A 269 20.87 5.35 -6.10
C PRO A 269 20.75 5.04 -7.60
N SER A 270 21.83 4.98 -8.33
CA SER A 270 21.84 4.65 -9.78
C SER A 270 21.48 3.17 -10.03
N ALA A 271 21.99 2.27 -9.20
CA ALA A 271 21.66 0.85 -9.27
C ALA A 271 20.18 0.60 -8.89
N LEU A 272 19.68 1.29 -7.87
CA LEU A 272 18.27 1.25 -7.50
C LEU A 272 17.38 1.75 -8.62
N ASP A 273 17.74 2.86 -9.27
CA ASP A 273 16.98 3.41 -10.39
C ASP A 273 16.85 2.41 -11.54
N LYS A 274 17.96 1.76 -11.94
CA LYS A 274 17.96 0.69 -12.95
C LYS A 274 17.07 -0.50 -12.55
N LYS A 275 17.05 -0.89 -11.27
CA LYS A 275 16.17 -1.96 -10.79
C LYS A 275 14.70 -1.52 -10.81
N LEU A 276 14.42 -0.24 -10.57
CA LEU A 276 13.08 0.32 -10.68
C LEU A 276 12.58 0.42 -12.12
N ASP A 277 13.47 0.44 -13.12
CA ASP A 277 13.07 0.37 -14.54
C ASP A 277 12.28 -0.89 -14.88
N ALA A 278 12.58 -2.02 -14.23
CA ALA A 278 11.79 -3.23 -14.39
C ALA A 278 10.33 -3.05 -13.92
N HIS A 279 10.11 -2.31 -12.83
CA HIS A 279 8.76 -1.98 -12.35
C HIS A 279 8.06 -0.99 -13.28
N ARG A 280 8.78 0.02 -13.81
CA ARG A 280 8.25 0.95 -14.83
C ARG A 280 7.80 0.19 -16.08
N ALA A 281 8.66 -0.72 -16.57
CA ALA A 281 8.34 -1.58 -17.72
C ALA A 281 7.17 -2.54 -17.46
N ALA A 282 6.96 -2.95 -16.21
CA ALA A 282 5.80 -3.75 -15.79
C ALA A 282 4.49 -2.94 -15.74
N GLY A 283 4.51 -1.65 -16.09
CA GLY A 283 3.33 -0.79 -16.13
C GLY A 283 2.92 -0.26 -14.76
N VAL A 284 3.86 -0.16 -13.81
CA VAL A 284 3.61 0.49 -12.51
C VAL A 284 3.48 2.00 -12.76
N ASP A 285 2.39 2.59 -12.25
CA ASP A 285 2.11 4.03 -12.38
C ASP A 285 2.71 4.84 -11.23
N GLU A 286 2.82 4.24 -10.05
CA GLU A 286 3.40 4.87 -8.86
C GLU A 286 4.28 3.87 -8.10
N LEU A 287 5.54 4.25 -7.88
CA LEU A 287 6.52 3.51 -7.09
C LEU A 287 6.58 4.11 -5.68
N VAL A 288 6.42 3.27 -4.67
CA VAL A 288 6.43 3.70 -3.27
C VAL A 288 7.65 3.14 -2.56
N VAL A 289 8.58 4.03 -2.25
CA VAL A 289 9.82 3.69 -1.54
C VAL A 289 9.53 3.24 -0.12
N ASN A 290 9.97 2.06 0.26
CA ASN A 290 9.79 1.48 1.58
C ASN A 290 11.14 1.14 2.23
N LEU A 291 11.50 1.88 3.27
CA LEU A 291 12.74 1.69 4.04
C LEU A 291 12.48 1.04 5.42
N ALA A 292 11.44 0.21 5.52
CA ALA A 292 11.08 -0.44 6.78
C ALA A 292 12.23 -1.28 7.36
N GLY A 293 13.00 -1.99 6.53
CA GLY A 293 14.16 -2.75 6.96
C GLY A 293 15.21 -1.87 7.63
N VAL A 294 15.58 -0.77 6.98
CA VAL A 294 16.55 0.19 7.54
C VAL A 294 16.01 0.81 8.84
N ALA A 295 14.74 1.22 8.84
CA ALA A 295 14.14 1.83 10.03
C ALA A 295 14.07 0.89 11.25
N MET A 296 13.83 -0.41 11.02
CA MET A 296 13.74 -1.41 12.09
C MET A 296 15.10 -1.79 12.68
N HIS A 297 16.13 -1.84 11.85
CA HIS A 297 17.47 -2.31 12.26
C HIS A 297 18.43 -1.17 12.64
N GLU A 298 18.34 -0.03 11.96
CA GLU A 298 19.25 1.12 12.15
C GLU A 298 18.53 2.37 12.69
N GLY A 299 17.22 2.33 12.75
CA GLY A 299 16.39 3.39 13.29
C GLY A 299 15.88 4.41 12.26
N PRO A 300 14.93 5.26 12.67
CA PRO A 300 14.24 6.17 11.76
C PRO A 300 15.13 7.28 11.19
N THR A 301 16.24 7.59 11.87
CA THR A 301 17.19 8.61 11.41
C THR A 301 17.98 8.12 10.20
N ALA A 302 18.47 6.88 10.24
CA ALA A 302 19.17 6.25 9.12
C ALA A 302 18.21 6.10 7.92
N ALA A 303 16.99 5.61 8.15
CA ALA A 303 15.99 5.49 7.10
C ALA A 303 15.66 6.85 6.43
N ALA A 304 15.57 7.93 7.19
CA ALA A 304 15.30 9.26 6.62
C ALA A 304 16.49 9.80 5.80
N ALA A 305 17.72 9.51 6.22
CA ALA A 305 18.93 9.90 5.46
C ALA A 305 19.03 9.11 4.15
N ASP A 306 18.80 7.79 4.19
CA ASP A 306 18.77 6.97 2.98
C ASP A 306 17.64 7.38 2.03
N LEU A 307 16.47 7.71 2.57
CA LEU A 307 15.36 8.20 1.77
C LEU A 307 15.72 9.46 1.00
N GLU A 308 16.38 10.41 1.65
CA GLU A 308 16.79 11.67 1.03
C GLU A 308 17.78 11.43 -0.11
N GLU A 309 18.75 10.54 0.08
CA GLU A 309 19.74 10.16 -0.93
C GLU A 309 19.10 9.41 -2.11
N ILE A 310 18.22 8.44 -1.84
CA ILE A 310 17.49 7.72 -2.89
C ILE A 310 16.63 8.67 -3.73
N LEU A 311 15.83 9.53 -3.08
CA LEU A 311 14.95 10.46 -3.79
C LEU A 311 15.70 11.55 -4.57
N ALA A 312 16.97 11.80 -4.26
CA ALA A 312 17.83 12.70 -5.00
C ALA A 312 18.46 12.06 -6.24
N GLY A 313 18.63 10.73 -6.26
CA GLY A 313 19.37 10.02 -7.30
C GLY A 313 18.53 9.08 -8.18
N VAL A 314 17.24 8.92 -7.90
CA VAL A 314 16.31 8.11 -8.71
C VAL A 314 15.48 9.03 -9.60
N ASP A 315 15.34 8.69 -10.90
CA ASP A 315 14.54 9.43 -11.86
C ASP A 315 13.03 9.25 -11.59
N ARG A 316 12.25 10.33 -11.84
CA ARG A 316 10.82 10.43 -11.56
C ARG A 316 9.95 10.17 -12.79
#